data_05ea29494f0c127a430309ea054979ac
#
_entry.id   05ea29494f0c127a430309ea054979ac
#
_cell.length_a   1.000
_cell.length_b   1.000
_cell.length_c   1.000
_cell.angle_alpha   90.00
_cell.angle_beta   90.00
_cell.angle_gamma   90.00
#
_symmetry.space_group_name_H-M   'P 1'
#
loop_
_entity.id
_entity.type
_entity.pdbx_description
1 polymer ?
#
loop_
_entity_poly.entity_id
_entity_poly.type
_entity_poly.pdbx_seq_one_letter_code
_entity_poly.pdbx_strand_id
1 'polypeptide(L)'
;QFQDMIERDEFLEWAKVFKNFYGTPRSEVEARLVAGMDVVFDVDWQGARALKTIRPGDVVSIFILPPSLAQLKQRLEGRPGADPKSVQSRLDGAGQDILRWGEYDYAIVNDNLDTAFNEIRSILITERNKRVRASLGIMVDNLLKDAHVATKTQSGSASGSGA
;
A
#
# COMPACT_ATOMS: atom_id res chain seq x y z
N GLN A 1 -22.39 10.17 -14.72
CA GLN A 1 -21.47 10.68 -13.67
C GLN A 1 -20.20 9.83 -13.54
N PHE A 2 -20.25 8.47 -13.28
CA PHE A 2 -19.03 7.65 -13.18
C PHE A 2 -18.26 7.59 -14.52
N GLN A 3 -18.97 7.41 -15.62
CA GLN A 3 -18.40 7.40 -16.97
C GLN A 3 -17.73 8.74 -17.32
N ASP A 4 -18.35 9.86 -16.96
CA ASP A 4 -17.81 11.20 -17.18
C ASP A 4 -16.51 11.41 -16.40
N MET A 5 -16.40 10.84 -15.19
CA MET A 5 -15.17 10.88 -14.39
C MET A 5 -14.05 10.03 -15.02
N ILE A 6 -14.38 8.89 -15.63
CA ILE A 6 -13.40 8.08 -16.39
C ILE A 6 -12.86 8.91 -17.57
N GLU A 7 -13.75 9.52 -18.36
CA GLU A 7 -13.38 10.31 -19.54
C GLU A 7 -12.49 11.52 -19.20
N ARG A 8 -12.64 12.07 -17.98
CA ARG A 8 -11.83 13.19 -17.48
C ARG A 8 -10.58 12.76 -16.70
N ASP A 9 -10.26 11.46 -16.66
CA ASP A 9 -9.12 10.89 -15.90
C ASP A 9 -9.10 11.32 -14.40
N GLU A 10 -10.29 11.43 -13.80
CA GLU A 10 -10.45 11.86 -12.41
C GLU A 10 -10.20 10.74 -11.41
N PHE A 11 -10.17 9.48 -11.86
CA PHE A 11 -9.84 8.35 -11.00
C PHE A 11 -8.33 8.08 -10.96
N LEU A 12 -7.80 7.74 -9.80
CA LEU A 12 -6.47 7.17 -9.66
C LEU A 12 -6.46 5.72 -10.18
N GLU A 13 -7.49 4.96 -9.82
CA GLU A 13 -7.80 3.64 -10.35
C GLU A 13 -9.32 3.46 -10.42
N TRP A 14 -9.76 2.60 -11.31
CA TRP A 14 -11.14 2.13 -11.32
C TRP A 14 -11.21 0.70 -11.89
N ALA A 15 -12.21 -0.05 -11.47
CA ALA A 15 -12.45 -1.41 -11.95
C ALA A 15 -13.94 -1.71 -12.02
N LYS A 16 -14.31 -2.61 -12.93
CA LYS A 16 -15.63 -3.22 -12.95
C LYS A 16 -15.54 -4.58 -12.26
N VAL A 17 -16.11 -4.66 -11.06
CA VAL A 17 -16.13 -5.89 -10.27
C VAL A 17 -17.56 -6.45 -10.30
N PHE A 18 -17.74 -7.62 -10.90
CA PHE A 18 -19.05 -8.20 -11.22
C PHE A 18 -19.92 -7.23 -12.06
N LYS A 19 -20.97 -6.66 -11.44
CA LYS A 19 -21.91 -5.73 -12.12
C LYS A 19 -21.72 -4.27 -11.73
N ASN A 20 -20.83 -3.99 -10.77
CA ASN A 20 -20.63 -2.66 -10.21
C ASN A 20 -19.31 -2.04 -10.67
N PHE A 21 -19.29 -0.71 -10.77
CA PHE A 21 -18.08 0.06 -10.96
C PHE A 21 -17.60 0.59 -9.62
N TYR A 22 -16.30 0.47 -9.40
CA TYR A 22 -15.60 1.00 -8.24
C TYR A 22 -14.44 1.86 -8.74
N GLY A 23 -14.12 2.92 -8.03
CA GLY A 23 -13.00 3.78 -8.40
C GLY A 23 -12.64 4.73 -7.28
N THR A 24 -11.38 5.10 -7.23
CA THR A 24 -10.83 6.00 -6.22
C THR A 24 -10.47 7.34 -6.86
N PRO A 25 -11.08 8.46 -6.44
CA PRO A 25 -10.76 9.77 -6.97
C PRO A 25 -9.29 10.15 -6.72
N ARG A 26 -8.59 10.55 -7.78
CA ARG A 26 -7.17 10.93 -7.75
C ARG A 26 -6.90 12.07 -6.76
N SER A 27 -7.71 13.12 -6.81
CA SER A 27 -7.53 14.32 -6.00
C SER A 27 -7.57 14.06 -4.50
N GLU A 28 -8.43 13.15 -4.04
CA GLU A 28 -8.53 12.79 -2.62
C GLU A 28 -7.28 12.07 -2.13
N VAL A 29 -6.74 11.15 -2.92
CA VAL A 29 -5.51 10.42 -2.59
C VAL A 29 -4.31 11.36 -2.55
N GLU A 30 -4.16 12.19 -3.56
CA GLU A 30 -3.05 13.15 -3.66
C GLU A 30 -3.04 14.13 -2.50
N ALA A 31 -4.21 14.67 -2.12
CA ALA A 31 -4.33 15.55 -0.96
C ALA A 31 -3.87 14.88 0.35
N ARG A 32 -4.19 13.60 0.56
CA ARG A 32 -3.76 12.85 1.74
C ARG A 32 -2.26 12.58 1.73
N LEU A 33 -1.71 12.17 0.58
CA LEU A 33 -0.26 11.92 0.45
C LEU A 33 0.56 13.19 0.67
N VAL A 34 0.11 14.34 0.14
CA VAL A 34 0.75 15.65 0.39
C VAL A 34 0.71 16.02 1.87
N ALA A 35 -0.37 15.65 2.58
CA ALA A 35 -0.46 15.82 4.03
C ALA A 35 0.38 14.81 4.84
N GLY A 36 1.16 13.95 4.19
CA GLY A 36 2.01 12.95 4.85
C GLY A 36 1.24 11.74 5.41
N MET A 37 0.02 11.52 4.94
CA MET A 37 -0.81 10.39 5.36
C MET A 37 -0.67 9.21 4.41
N ASP A 38 -0.60 7.99 4.96
CA ASP A 38 -0.77 6.79 4.16
C ASP A 38 -2.24 6.61 3.77
N VAL A 39 -2.47 6.01 2.60
CA VAL A 39 -3.81 5.68 2.10
C VAL A 39 -3.91 4.17 1.96
N VAL A 40 -4.94 3.59 2.55
CA VAL A 40 -5.24 2.16 2.44
C VAL A 40 -6.34 1.97 1.41
N PHE A 41 -6.10 1.06 0.46
CA PHE A 41 -7.04 0.68 -0.58
C PHE A 41 -7.56 -0.74 -0.33
N ASP A 42 -8.87 -0.92 -0.42
CA ASP A 42 -9.51 -2.24 -0.51
C ASP A 42 -9.97 -2.43 -1.97
N VAL A 43 -9.08 -2.99 -2.77
CA VAL A 43 -9.25 -3.15 -4.22
C VAL A 43 -9.03 -4.60 -4.65
N ASP A 44 -9.59 -4.97 -5.79
CA ASP A 44 -9.29 -6.25 -6.42
C ASP A 44 -7.90 -6.22 -7.11
N TRP A 45 -7.52 -7.34 -7.75
CA TRP A 45 -6.25 -7.46 -8.44
C TRP A 45 -6.08 -6.44 -9.58
N GLN A 46 -7.17 -6.01 -10.24
CA GLN A 46 -7.12 -5.03 -11.33
C GLN A 46 -6.73 -3.65 -10.77
N GLY A 47 -7.40 -3.23 -9.69
CA GLY A 47 -7.06 -2.00 -8.98
C GLY A 47 -5.64 -2.02 -8.41
N ALA A 48 -5.23 -3.12 -7.78
CA ALA A 48 -3.87 -3.27 -7.26
C ALA A 48 -2.81 -3.14 -8.37
N ARG A 49 -3.02 -3.77 -9.52
CA ARG A 49 -2.13 -3.67 -10.68
C ARG A 49 -2.08 -2.25 -11.25
N ALA A 50 -3.24 -1.58 -11.37
CA ALA A 50 -3.32 -0.20 -11.83
C ALA A 50 -2.52 0.75 -10.92
N LEU A 51 -2.71 0.66 -9.60
CA LEU A 51 -1.99 1.44 -8.61
C LEU A 51 -0.47 1.24 -8.70
N LYS A 52 0.00 -0.01 -8.79
CA LYS A 52 1.43 -0.33 -8.96
C LYS A 52 2.02 0.26 -10.25
N THR A 53 1.23 0.33 -11.32
CA THR A 53 1.67 0.90 -12.59
C THR A 53 1.79 2.42 -12.51
N ILE A 54 0.86 3.09 -11.84
CA ILE A 54 0.80 4.56 -11.74
C ILE A 54 1.84 5.09 -10.74
N ARG A 55 2.07 4.38 -9.64
CA ARG A 55 2.95 4.78 -8.54
C ARG A 55 3.94 3.65 -8.19
N PRO A 56 4.84 3.29 -9.11
CA PRO A 56 5.84 2.25 -8.84
C PRO A 56 6.76 2.70 -7.70
N GLY A 57 6.91 1.87 -6.67
CA GLY A 57 7.71 2.17 -5.49
C GLY A 57 6.97 2.83 -4.33
N ASP A 58 5.81 3.46 -4.56
CA ASP A 58 4.98 4.03 -3.50
C ASP A 58 3.91 3.06 -2.99
N VAL A 59 3.52 2.10 -3.82
CA VAL A 59 2.48 1.11 -3.51
C VAL A 59 3.09 -0.13 -2.89
N VAL A 60 2.52 -0.54 -1.77
CA VAL A 60 2.78 -1.83 -1.11
C VAL A 60 1.51 -2.65 -1.17
N SER A 61 1.56 -3.79 -1.82
CA SER A 61 0.39 -4.64 -2.02
C SER A 61 0.45 -5.88 -1.13
N ILE A 62 -0.67 -6.16 -0.46
CA ILE A 62 -0.81 -7.28 0.46
C ILE A 62 -1.98 -8.14 -0.01
N PHE A 63 -1.72 -9.40 -0.34
CA PHE A 63 -2.77 -10.36 -0.66
C PHE A 63 -3.28 -11.03 0.61
N ILE A 64 -4.58 -11.00 0.84
CA ILE A 64 -5.20 -11.59 2.03
C ILE A 64 -5.85 -12.91 1.65
N LEU A 65 -5.26 -14.02 2.10
CA LEU A 65 -5.74 -15.38 1.87
C LEU A 65 -6.73 -15.81 2.96
N PRO A 66 -7.80 -16.50 2.61
CA PRO A 66 -8.56 -17.27 3.61
C PRO A 66 -7.75 -18.51 4.03
N PRO A 67 -7.94 -19.04 5.25
CA PRO A 67 -7.25 -20.26 5.67
C PRO A 67 -7.74 -21.50 4.93
N SER A 68 -8.96 -21.48 4.39
CA SER A 68 -9.51 -22.51 3.51
C SER A 68 -10.68 -21.97 2.68
N LEU A 69 -11.00 -22.68 1.58
CA LEU A 69 -12.19 -22.37 0.78
C LEU A 69 -13.50 -22.61 1.56
N ALA A 70 -13.51 -23.53 2.50
CA ALA A 70 -14.66 -23.76 3.38
C ALA A 70 -14.92 -22.54 4.28
N GLN A 71 -13.89 -21.97 4.88
CA GLN A 71 -14.00 -20.73 5.66
C GLN A 71 -14.35 -19.52 4.80
N LEU A 72 -13.81 -19.44 3.58
CA LEU A 72 -14.22 -18.39 2.64
C LEU A 72 -15.72 -18.45 2.37
N LYS A 73 -16.24 -19.64 2.07
CA LYS A 73 -17.67 -19.87 1.85
C LYS A 73 -18.49 -19.40 3.06
N GLN A 74 -18.15 -19.87 4.25
CA GLN A 74 -18.83 -19.50 5.50
C GLN A 74 -18.85 -17.98 5.72
N ARG A 75 -17.73 -17.29 5.47
CA ARG A 75 -17.63 -15.83 5.59
C ARG A 75 -18.48 -15.09 4.55
N LEU A 76 -18.56 -15.61 3.33
CA LEU A 76 -19.41 -15.05 2.28
C LEU A 76 -20.89 -15.20 2.61
N GLU A 77 -21.30 -16.37 3.11
CA GLU A 77 -22.68 -16.65 3.53
C GLU A 77 -23.12 -15.80 4.73
N GLY A 78 -22.20 -15.50 5.65
CA GLY A 78 -22.44 -14.67 6.83
C GLY A 78 -22.51 -13.15 6.55
N ARG A 79 -22.27 -12.67 5.33
CA ARG A 79 -22.37 -11.24 5.02
C ARG A 79 -23.83 -10.77 4.99
N PRO A 80 -24.13 -9.56 5.52
CA PRO A 80 -25.46 -8.97 5.38
C PRO A 80 -25.89 -8.88 3.91
N GLY A 81 -27.09 -9.38 3.60
CA GLY A 81 -27.61 -9.39 2.22
C GLY A 81 -26.98 -10.41 1.29
N ALA A 82 -26.26 -11.40 1.82
CA ALA A 82 -25.74 -12.51 1.02
C ALA A 82 -26.89 -13.31 0.40
N ASP A 83 -26.80 -13.57 -0.90
CA ASP A 83 -27.69 -14.49 -1.61
C ASP A 83 -26.87 -15.64 -2.19
N PRO A 84 -27.47 -16.84 -2.35
CA PRO A 84 -26.75 -18.04 -2.79
C PRO A 84 -26.05 -17.88 -4.15
N LYS A 85 -26.62 -17.13 -5.08
CA LYS A 85 -26.05 -16.92 -6.42
C LYS A 85 -24.80 -16.02 -6.34
N SER A 86 -24.85 -14.97 -5.52
CA SER A 86 -23.72 -14.08 -5.27
C SER A 86 -22.57 -14.83 -4.57
N VAL A 87 -22.88 -15.64 -3.57
CA VAL A 87 -21.90 -16.47 -2.86
C VAL A 87 -21.23 -17.45 -3.83
N GLN A 88 -22.01 -18.18 -4.63
CA GLN A 88 -21.46 -19.12 -5.60
C GLN A 88 -20.58 -18.44 -6.64
N SER A 89 -21.01 -17.33 -7.21
CA SER A 89 -20.22 -16.55 -8.19
C SER A 89 -18.87 -16.10 -7.62
N ARG A 90 -18.83 -15.72 -6.34
CA ARG A 90 -17.58 -15.32 -5.67
C ARG A 90 -16.66 -16.52 -5.40
N LEU A 91 -17.23 -17.68 -5.06
CA LEU A 91 -16.45 -18.89 -4.87
C LEU A 91 -15.86 -19.40 -6.18
N ASP A 92 -16.62 -19.35 -7.27
CA ASP A 92 -16.15 -19.72 -8.60
C ASP A 92 -14.98 -18.84 -9.08
N GLY A 93 -15.03 -17.54 -8.76
CA GLY A 93 -13.95 -16.60 -9.05
C GLY A 93 -12.73 -16.73 -8.15
N ALA A 94 -12.91 -17.19 -6.91
CA ALA A 94 -11.85 -17.19 -5.89
C ALA A 94 -10.58 -17.94 -6.30
N GLY A 95 -10.72 -19.05 -7.03
CA GLY A 95 -9.57 -19.82 -7.53
C GLY A 95 -8.69 -18.99 -8.48
N GLN A 96 -9.30 -18.21 -9.37
CA GLN A 96 -8.58 -17.34 -10.30
C GLN A 96 -7.93 -16.15 -9.59
N ASP A 97 -8.58 -15.60 -8.57
CA ASP A 97 -8.01 -14.53 -7.77
C ASP A 97 -6.82 -15.04 -6.94
N ILE A 98 -6.93 -16.21 -6.33
CA ILE A 98 -5.85 -16.85 -5.56
C ILE A 98 -4.62 -17.11 -6.42
N LEU A 99 -4.75 -17.50 -7.68
CA LEU A 99 -3.62 -17.71 -8.58
C LEU A 99 -2.75 -16.45 -8.79
N ARG A 100 -3.28 -15.27 -8.49
CA ARG A 100 -2.57 -14.00 -8.62
C ARG A 100 -1.79 -13.58 -7.38
N TRP A 101 -1.81 -14.37 -6.32
CA TRP A 101 -1.11 -14.05 -5.07
C TRP A 101 0.36 -13.68 -5.27
N GLY A 102 1.03 -14.30 -6.24
CA GLY A 102 2.43 -14.03 -6.58
C GLY A 102 2.69 -12.66 -7.23
N GLU A 103 1.65 -11.88 -7.58
CA GLU A 103 1.79 -10.51 -8.10
C GLU A 103 1.89 -9.47 -6.98
N TYR A 104 1.69 -9.89 -5.72
CA TYR A 104 1.68 -9.01 -4.55
C TYR A 104 3.03 -9.03 -3.83
N ASP A 105 3.33 -7.96 -3.11
CA ASP A 105 4.58 -7.83 -2.36
C ASP A 105 4.58 -8.69 -1.10
N TYR A 106 3.39 -8.88 -0.52
CA TYR A 106 3.16 -9.69 0.68
C TYR A 106 1.90 -10.53 0.53
N ALA A 107 1.88 -11.68 1.20
CA ALA A 107 0.67 -12.49 1.36
C ALA A 107 0.52 -12.88 2.83
N ILE A 108 -0.68 -12.73 3.37
CA ILE A 108 -1.02 -13.12 4.75
C ILE A 108 -2.23 -14.03 4.75
N VAL A 109 -2.30 -14.92 5.73
CA VAL A 109 -3.47 -15.80 5.92
C VAL A 109 -4.35 -15.24 7.02
N ASN A 110 -5.54 -14.77 6.68
CA ASN A 110 -6.52 -14.25 7.64
C ASN A 110 -7.31 -15.42 8.26
N ASP A 111 -6.65 -16.17 9.14
CA ASP A 111 -7.31 -17.16 9.99
C ASP A 111 -7.91 -16.48 11.24
N ASN A 112 -7.10 -15.72 11.93
CA ASN A 112 -7.49 -14.88 13.06
C ASN A 112 -7.33 -13.40 12.70
N LEU A 113 -8.36 -12.59 12.98
CA LEU A 113 -8.39 -11.17 12.61
C LEU A 113 -7.29 -10.35 13.29
N ASP A 114 -7.07 -10.58 14.60
CA ASP A 114 -6.07 -9.81 15.36
C ASP A 114 -4.65 -10.14 14.89
N THR A 115 -4.39 -11.41 14.59
CA THR A 115 -3.11 -11.85 14.03
C THR A 115 -2.87 -11.21 12.66
N ALA A 116 -3.83 -11.32 11.75
CA ALA A 116 -3.73 -10.73 10.42
C ALA A 116 -3.56 -9.21 10.46
N PHE A 117 -4.28 -8.52 11.37
CA PHE A 117 -4.13 -7.08 11.59
C PHE A 117 -2.70 -6.72 12.06
N ASN A 118 -2.14 -7.48 13.00
CA ASN A 118 -0.79 -7.24 13.50
C ASN A 118 0.28 -7.51 12.43
N GLU A 119 0.07 -8.48 11.54
CA GLU A 119 0.94 -8.73 10.40
C GLU A 119 0.91 -7.55 9.41
N ILE A 120 -0.28 -7.05 9.04
CA ILE A 120 -0.43 -5.85 8.19
C ILE A 120 0.27 -4.65 8.83
N ARG A 121 0.07 -4.43 10.12
CA ARG A 121 0.71 -3.33 10.87
C ARG A 121 2.23 -3.45 10.85
N SER A 122 2.76 -4.65 10.99
CA SER A 122 4.21 -4.91 10.94
C SER A 122 4.79 -4.62 9.55
N ILE A 123 4.09 -5.00 8.49
CA ILE A 123 4.45 -4.67 7.11
C ILE A 123 4.49 -3.15 6.94
N LEU A 124 3.45 -2.42 7.35
CA LEU A 124 3.39 -0.96 7.26
C LEU A 124 4.58 -0.28 7.96
N ILE A 125 4.91 -0.72 9.17
CA ILE A 125 6.05 -0.18 9.94
C ILE A 125 7.37 -0.46 9.20
N THR A 126 7.56 -1.67 8.68
CA THR A 126 8.75 -2.07 7.93
C THR A 126 8.91 -1.26 6.65
N GLU A 127 7.82 -1.08 5.90
CA GLU A 127 7.83 -0.32 4.66
C GLU A 127 8.17 1.16 4.87
N ARG A 128 7.66 1.76 5.94
CA ARG A 128 7.99 3.15 6.33
C ARG A 128 9.49 3.34 6.64
N ASN A 129 10.16 2.30 7.12
CA ASN A 129 11.58 2.34 7.48
C ASN A 129 12.52 2.04 6.30
N LYS A 130 12.02 1.79 5.11
CA LYS A 130 12.89 1.61 3.94
C LYS A 130 13.68 2.88 3.64
N ARG A 131 15.01 2.74 3.43
CA ARG A 131 15.94 3.85 3.18
C ARG A 131 15.59 4.73 1.96
N VAL A 132 14.80 4.19 1.03
CA VAL A 132 14.36 4.91 -0.18
C VAL A 132 13.27 5.96 0.10
N ARG A 133 12.77 6.05 1.34
CA ARG A 133 11.80 7.09 1.71
C ARG A 133 12.48 8.47 1.72
N ALA A 134 11.90 9.42 1.01
CA ALA A 134 12.52 10.72 0.71
C ALA A 134 12.98 11.51 1.95
N SER A 135 12.29 11.40 3.08
CA SER A 135 12.63 12.10 4.32
C SER A 135 13.99 11.70 4.91
N LEU A 136 14.42 10.45 4.74
CA LEU A 136 15.72 9.99 5.24
C LEU A 136 16.90 10.58 4.46
N GLY A 137 16.76 10.78 3.15
CA GLY A 137 17.81 11.42 2.33
C GLY A 137 18.14 12.82 2.80
N ILE A 138 17.13 13.66 3.05
CA ILE A 138 17.31 15.03 3.54
C ILE A 138 17.98 15.02 4.92
N MET A 139 17.59 14.13 5.82
CA MET A 139 18.19 14.01 7.14
C MET A 139 19.68 13.64 7.05
N VAL A 140 20.03 12.66 6.22
CA VAL A 140 21.42 12.22 6.00
C VAL A 140 22.26 13.36 5.42
N ASP A 141 21.76 14.10 4.43
CA ASP A 141 22.46 15.25 3.85
C ASP A 141 22.75 16.35 4.89
N ASN A 142 21.82 16.62 5.80
CA ASN A 142 22.04 17.57 6.90
C ASN A 142 23.11 17.07 7.87
N LEU A 143 23.05 15.80 8.29
CA LEU A 143 24.08 15.20 9.16
C LEU A 143 25.49 15.26 8.54
N LEU A 144 25.60 15.03 7.23
CA LEU A 144 26.88 15.13 6.52
C LEU A 144 27.41 16.57 6.46
N LYS A 145 26.55 17.57 6.29
CA LYS A 145 26.94 18.98 6.36
C LYS A 145 27.47 19.36 7.75
N ASP A 146 26.78 18.93 8.81
CA ASP A 146 27.18 19.19 10.19
C ASP A 146 28.55 18.54 10.53
N ALA A 147 28.76 17.30 10.06
CA ALA A 147 30.01 16.58 10.23
C ALA A 147 31.19 17.30 9.52
N HIS A 148 30.99 17.86 8.33
CA HIS A 148 32.02 18.62 7.60
C HIS A 148 32.38 19.93 8.30
N VAL A 149 31.41 20.60 8.92
CA VAL A 149 31.65 21.80 9.72
C VAL A 149 32.47 21.48 10.95
N ALA A 150 32.14 20.41 11.68
CA ALA A 150 32.86 19.99 12.88
C ALA A 150 34.34 19.65 12.61
N THR A 151 34.62 18.97 11.49
CA THR A 151 36.02 18.63 11.10
C THR A 151 36.83 19.85 10.71
N LYS A 152 36.27 20.88 10.08
CA LYS A 152 36.95 22.11 9.76
C LYS A 152 37.27 22.96 11.01
N THR A 153 36.42 22.95 12.01
CA THR A 153 36.63 23.69 13.25
C THR A 153 37.76 23.09 14.10
N GLN A 154 37.96 21.77 14.08
CA GLN A 154 39.06 21.09 14.79
C GLN A 154 40.42 21.29 14.11
N SER A 155 40.47 21.34 12.78
CA SER A 155 41.72 21.57 12.04
C SER A 155 42.20 23.02 12.11
N GLY A 156 41.33 24.00 12.37
CA GLY A 156 41.68 25.42 12.54
C GLY A 156 42.25 25.78 13.90
N SER A 157 42.02 24.97 14.94
CA SER A 157 42.52 25.25 16.32
C SER A 157 43.91 24.64 16.60
N ALA A 158 44.46 23.82 15.73
CA ALA A 158 45.76 23.16 15.92
C ALA A 158 46.97 23.94 15.36
N SER A 159 46.76 25.09 14.67
CA SER A 159 47.82 25.87 14.04
C SER A 159 48.20 27.18 14.80
N GLY A 160 47.76 27.33 16.05
CA GLY A 160 47.91 28.58 16.83
C GLY A 160 48.85 28.55 18.05
N SER A 161 49.73 27.54 18.20
CA SER A 161 50.70 27.50 19.32
C SER A 161 52.10 27.13 18.84
N GLY A 162 52.78 28.11 18.29
CA GLY A 162 54.19 27.98 17.89
C GLY A 162 54.81 29.35 17.62
N ALA A 163 55.10 30.10 18.65
CA ALA A 163 56.05 31.20 18.64
C ALA A 163 56.56 31.43 20.06
#